data_a884443cd7443bf4f1c92a766ac9dd17
#
_entry.id   a884443cd7443bf4f1c92a766ac9dd17
#
_cell.length_a   1.000
_cell.length_b   1.000
_cell.length_c   1.000
_cell.angle_alpha   90.00
_cell.angle_beta   90.00
_cell.angle_gamma   90.00
#
_symmetry.space_group_name_H-M   'P 1'
#
loop_
_entity.id
_entity.type
_entity.pdbx_description
1 polymer ?
#
loop_
_entity_poly.entity_id
_entity_poly.type
_entity_poly.pdbx_seq_one_letter_code
_entity_poly.pdbx_strand_id
1 'polypeptide(L)'
;RRSTAADIKVPVLTLESSVALRWSQMLVAQGSASAIGLMFPEATNRPAWQRPEMTPQQRLETFELFSSSPARRLAGLLSGCPVINLPMVRIVQAAMLPQSTQVHVAEVLLGGLLRPSQPPDAFANPDQVDYVFYDRETQRALLQEMPPTDTFESLTRWIQHRIRCNLEEIVAVLADPNRNPDLAQDATPFAGIALEVLIRQGREYLPVAEAYLQRWLTDT
;
A
#
# COMPACT_ATOMS: atom_id res chain seq x y z
N ARG A 1 -10.59 19.57 -33.06
CA ARG A 1 -11.35 18.30 -33.18
C ARG A 1 -12.73 18.53 -32.60
N ARG A 2 -13.78 18.29 -33.40
CA ARG A 2 -15.17 18.34 -32.89
C ARG A 2 -15.34 17.20 -31.89
N SER A 3 -15.65 17.57 -30.65
CA SER A 3 -16.00 16.61 -29.58
C SER A 3 -17.33 15.95 -29.96
N THR A 4 -17.36 14.64 -29.95
CA THR A 4 -18.60 13.87 -30.02
C THR A 4 -19.33 14.00 -28.69
N ALA A 5 -20.66 13.95 -28.70
CA ALA A 5 -21.50 14.15 -27.49
C ALA A 5 -21.23 13.12 -26.34
N ALA A 6 -20.47 12.08 -26.63
CA ALA A 6 -20.15 10.99 -25.73
C ALA A 6 -18.84 11.17 -24.93
N ASP A 7 -18.05 12.21 -25.20
CA ASP A 7 -16.79 12.42 -24.48
C ASP A 7 -17.04 13.03 -23.10
N ILE A 8 -16.51 12.37 -22.06
CA ILE A 8 -16.54 12.90 -20.68
C ILE A 8 -15.47 13.98 -20.54
N LYS A 9 -15.89 15.18 -20.20
CA LYS A 9 -15.01 16.33 -20.00
C LYS A 9 -14.81 16.58 -18.52
N VAL A 10 -13.58 16.42 -18.05
CA VAL A 10 -13.21 16.66 -16.64
C VAL A 10 -12.34 17.91 -16.57
N PRO A 11 -12.80 19.00 -15.94
CA PRO A 11 -12.00 20.21 -15.79
C PRO A 11 -10.84 19.96 -14.83
N VAL A 12 -9.69 20.56 -15.11
CA VAL A 12 -8.56 20.61 -14.21
C VAL A 12 -8.53 21.99 -13.58
N LEU A 13 -8.72 22.06 -12.26
CA LEU A 13 -8.80 23.30 -11.50
C LEU A 13 -7.72 23.33 -10.42
N THR A 14 -7.06 24.48 -10.28
CA THR A 14 -6.25 24.77 -9.08
C THR A 14 -7.15 25.43 -8.03
N LEU A 15 -6.78 25.26 -6.74
CA LEU A 15 -7.54 25.85 -5.62
C LEU A 15 -7.26 27.35 -5.42
N GLU A 16 -7.11 28.09 -6.52
CA GLU A 16 -6.96 29.53 -6.51
C GLU A 16 -8.32 30.21 -6.68
N SER A 17 -8.55 31.30 -5.95
CA SER A 17 -9.82 32.04 -5.99
C SER A 17 -10.20 32.52 -7.40
N SER A 18 -9.22 32.91 -8.22
CA SER A 18 -9.42 33.31 -9.61
C SER A 18 -9.93 32.17 -10.51
N VAL A 19 -9.44 30.95 -10.27
CA VAL A 19 -9.82 29.75 -11.03
C VAL A 19 -11.20 29.27 -10.59
N ALA A 20 -11.48 29.31 -9.28
CA ALA A 20 -12.80 29.00 -8.72
C ALA A 20 -13.88 29.96 -9.26
N LEU A 21 -13.56 31.26 -9.37
CA LEU A 21 -14.47 32.24 -9.97
C LEU A 21 -14.78 31.97 -11.45
N ARG A 22 -13.75 31.66 -12.24
CA ARG A 22 -13.95 31.30 -13.66
C ARG A 22 -14.78 30.02 -13.79
N TRP A 23 -14.56 29.06 -12.93
CA TRP A 23 -15.33 27.83 -12.91
C TRP A 23 -16.81 28.11 -12.58
N SER A 24 -17.09 28.93 -11.56
CA SER A 24 -18.45 29.30 -11.21
C SER A 24 -19.15 30.02 -12.36
N GLN A 25 -18.45 30.94 -13.06
CA GLN A 25 -18.96 31.62 -14.24
C GLN A 25 -19.31 30.66 -15.40
N MET A 26 -18.47 29.63 -15.59
CA MET A 26 -18.71 28.60 -16.59
C MET A 26 -19.92 27.73 -16.27
N LEU A 27 -20.13 27.39 -14.99
CA LEU A 27 -21.29 26.61 -14.53
C LEU A 27 -22.61 27.37 -14.71
N VAL A 28 -22.59 28.67 -14.50
CA VAL A 28 -23.79 29.53 -14.62
C VAL A 28 -24.01 30.00 -16.08
N ALA A 29 -23.21 29.51 -17.04
CA ALA A 29 -23.23 29.89 -18.44
C ALA A 29 -23.16 31.41 -18.68
N GLN A 30 -22.49 32.14 -17.80
CA GLN A 30 -22.26 33.59 -17.92
C GLN A 30 -20.96 33.87 -18.66
N GLY A 31 -21.05 34.31 -19.90
CA GLY A 31 -19.92 34.75 -20.70
C GLY A 31 -19.17 33.63 -21.46
N SER A 32 -17.99 33.95 -21.99
CA SER A 32 -17.11 33.04 -22.75
C SER A 32 -16.03 32.41 -21.89
N ALA A 33 -16.36 32.06 -20.65
CA ALA A 33 -15.39 31.44 -19.75
C ALA A 33 -14.97 30.05 -20.27
N SER A 34 -13.67 29.79 -20.28
CA SER A 34 -13.08 28.50 -20.64
C SER A 34 -12.16 27.98 -19.54
N ALA A 35 -12.10 26.68 -19.36
CA ALA A 35 -11.19 26.01 -18.44
C ALA A 35 -10.39 24.94 -19.18
N ILE A 36 -9.17 24.73 -18.73
CA ILE A 36 -8.35 23.58 -19.18
C ILE A 36 -8.99 22.31 -18.60
N GLY A 37 -9.11 21.26 -19.40
CA GLY A 37 -9.69 20.01 -18.96
C GLY A 37 -9.17 18.83 -19.74
N LEU A 38 -9.37 17.65 -19.16
CA LEU A 38 -9.11 16.37 -19.80
C LEU A 38 -10.39 15.88 -20.48
N MET A 39 -10.27 15.38 -21.69
CA MET A 39 -11.36 14.70 -22.41
C MET A 39 -11.12 13.20 -22.33
N PHE A 40 -12.06 12.49 -21.74
CA PHE A 40 -12.09 11.03 -21.73
C PHE A 40 -13.10 10.59 -22.77
N PRO A 41 -12.65 9.94 -23.86
CA PRO A 41 -13.58 9.36 -24.82
C PRO A 41 -14.36 8.25 -24.13
N GLU A 42 -15.66 8.12 -24.47
CA GLU A 42 -16.47 7.01 -24.00
C GLU A 42 -15.76 5.68 -24.27
N ALA A 43 -15.81 4.77 -23.30
CA ALA A 43 -15.08 3.51 -23.32
C ALA A 43 -15.65 2.53 -24.39
N THR A 44 -15.49 2.87 -25.65
CA THR A 44 -15.73 1.94 -26.75
C THR A 44 -14.48 1.12 -26.97
N ASN A 45 -14.48 -0.10 -26.39
CA ASN A 45 -13.64 -1.23 -26.79
C ASN A 45 -12.14 -0.92 -27.06
N ARG A 46 -11.53 -0.05 -26.21
CA ARG A 46 -10.08 0.12 -26.25
C ARG A 46 -9.44 -1.09 -25.60
N PRO A 47 -8.43 -1.71 -26.24
CA PRO A 47 -7.62 -2.67 -25.52
C PRO A 47 -7.17 -2.00 -24.22
N ALA A 48 -7.41 -2.70 -23.10
CA ALA A 48 -6.97 -2.23 -21.79
C ALA A 48 -5.54 -1.71 -21.95
N TRP A 49 -5.28 -0.46 -21.55
CA TRP A 49 -3.93 0.08 -21.53
C TRP A 49 -3.10 -0.89 -20.71
N GLN A 50 -2.34 -1.74 -21.39
CA GLN A 50 -1.31 -2.52 -20.73
C GLN A 50 -0.29 -1.48 -20.27
N ARG A 51 -0.35 -1.14 -18.99
CA ARG A 51 0.74 -0.38 -18.37
C ARG A 51 1.99 -1.22 -18.63
N PRO A 52 3.05 -0.62 -19.20
CA PRO A 52 4.31 -1.35 -19.34
C PRO A 52 4.67 -1.92 -17.96
N GLU A 53 4.99 -3.21 -17.93
CA GLU A 53 5.41 -3.85 -16.69
C GLU A 53 6.69 -3.14 -16.23
N MET A 54 6.58 -2.42 -15.14
CA MET A 54 7.72 -1.76 -14.51
C MET A 54 8.52 -2.80 -13.75
N THR A 55 9.84 -2.76 -13.88
CA THR A 55 10.71 -3.54 -12.98
C THR A 55 10.58 -3.02 -11.54
N PRO A 56 10.91 -3.84 -10.52
CA PRO A 56 10.92 -3.42 -9.13
C PRO A 56 11.70 -2.12 -8.90
N GLN A 57 12.88 -2.01 -9.51
CA GLN A 57 13.71 -0.82 -9.42
C GLN A 57 13.06 0.42 -10.04
N GLN A 58 12.50 0.30 -11.24
CA GLN A 58 11.78 1.41 -11.89
C GLN A 58 10.57 1.87 -11.06
N ARG A 59 9.92 0.95 -10.38
CA ARG A 59 8.79 1.24 -9.50
C ARG A 59 9.22 2.07 -8.30
N LEU A 60 10.33 1.67 -7.65
CA LEU A 60 10.92 2.42 -6.53
C LEU A 60 11.36 3.82 -6.96
N GLU A 61 12.18 3.91 -8.02
CA GLU A 61 12.65 5.19 -8.54
C GLU A 61 11.49 6.14 -8.90
N THR A 62 10.43 5.60 -9.53
CA THR A 62 9.24 6.38 -9.86
C THR A 62 8.53 6.88 -8.59
N PHE A 63 8.36 6.00 -7.59
CA PHE A 63 7.75 6.39 -6.33
C PHE A 63 8.58 7.44 -5.60
N GLU A 64 9.90 7.27 -5.51
CA GLU A 64 10.81 8.23 -4.88
C GLU A 64 10.79 9.60 -5.56
N LEU A 65 10.68 9.61 -6.88
CA LEU A 65 10.68 10.85 -7.66
C LEU A 65 9.42 11.69 -7.41
N PHE A 66 8.27 11.04 -7.26
CA PHE A 66 6.96 11.71 -7.19
C PHE A 66 6.35 11.79 -5.79
N SER A 67 6.91 11.09 -4.80
CA SER A 67 6.40 11.09 -3.44
C SER A 67 7.15 12.03 -2.51
N SER A 68 6.44 12.53 -1.51
CA SER A 68 7.01 13.33 -0.43
C SER A 68 7.87 12.46 0.51
N SER A 69 8.80 13.10 1.26
CA SER A 69 9.62 12.39 2.26
C SER A 69 8.77 11.67 3.33
N PRO A 70 7.66 12.24 3.87
CA PRO A 70 6.81 11.51 4.80
C PRO A 70 6.11 10.29 4.15
N ALA A 71 5.72 10.38 2.87
CA ALA A 71 5.12 9.25 2.17
C ALA A 71 6.15 8.13 1.94
N ARG A 72 7.39 8.45 1.57
CA ARG A 72 8.48 7.47 1.45
C ARG A 72 8.74 6.76 2.77
N ARG A 73 8.80 7.51 3.87
CA ARG A 73 8.97 6.93 5.20
C ARG A 73 7.79 6.05 5.59
N LEU A 74 6.56 6.46 5.28
CA LEU A 74 5.36 5.64 5.53
C LEU A 74 5.39 4.34 4.72
N ALA A 75 5.76 4.38 3.43
CA ALA A 75 5.92 3.18 2.60
C ALA A 75 6.98 2.23 3.18
N GLY A 76 8.11 2.78 3.65
CA GLY A 76 9.15 2.00 4.33
C GLY A 76 8.65 1.32 5.61
N LEU A 77 7.88 2.01 6.46
CA LEU A 77 7.27 1.41 7.65
C LEU A 77 6.29 0.30 7.29
N LEU A 78 5.46 0.52 6.28
CA LEU A 78 4.48 -0.47 5.81
C LEU A 78 5.14 -1.68 5.14
N SER A 79 6.40 -1.60 4.71
CA SER A 79 7.13 -2.73 4.14
C SER A 79 7.31 -3.89 5.13
N GLY A 80 7.27 -3.60 6.45
CA GLY A 80 7.24 -4.60 7.50
C GLY A 80 5.88 -5.29 7.69
N CYS A 81 4.83 -4.80 7.02
CA CYS A 81 3.49 -5.35 7.14
C CYS A 81 3.20 -6.30 5.96
N PRO A 82 2.79 -7.55 6.23
CA PRO A 82 2.50 -8.53 5.17
C PRO A 82 1.32 -8.16 4.27
N VAL A 83 0.28 -7.59 4.87
CA VAL A 83 -0.94 -7.11 4.19
C VAL A 83 -1.30 -5.74 4.76
N ILE A 84 -1.70 -4.85 3.90
CA ILE A 84 -1.95 -3.45 4.23
C ILE A 84 -3.41 -3.14 3.94
N ASN A 85 -4.13 -2.54 4.88
CA ASN A 85 -5.43 -1.93 4.64
C ASN A 85 -5.44 -0.51 5.21
N LEU A 86 -6.44 0.27 4.86
CA LEU A 86 -6.50 1.67 5.26
C LEU A 86 -6.51 1.87 6.78
N PRO A 87 -7.23 1.08 7.61
CA PRO A 87 -7.10 1.15 9.07
C PRO A 87 -5.68 0.91 9.57
N MET A 88 -4.95 -0.09 8.99
CA MET A 88 -3.57 -0.37 9.37
C MET A 88 -2.64 0.79 9.02
N VAL A 89 -2.78 1.37 7.82
CA VAL A 89 -2.00 2.56 7.42
C VAL A 89 -2.20 3.69 8.44
N ARG A 90 -3.44 3.93 8.87
CA ARG A 90 -3.76 4.97 9.87
C ARG A 90 -3.14 4.68 11.24
N ILE A 91 -3.09 3.40 11.66
CA ILE A 91 -2.47 2.99 12.92
C ILE A 91 -0.96 3.27 12.88
N VAL A 92 -0.28 2.83 11.82
CA VAL A 92 1.16 3.08 11.64
C VAL A 92 1.44 4.58 11.54
N GLN A 93 0.64 5.31 10.77
CA GLN A 93 0.75 6.75 10.62
C GLN A 93 0.62 7.47 11.96
N ALA A 94 -0.44 7.21 12.71
CA ALA A 94 -0.71 7.89 13.98
C ALA A 94 0.36 7.59 15.04
N ALA A 95 0.88 6.36 15.06
CA ALA A 95 1.84 5.94 16.06
C ALA A 95 3.28 6.38 15.74
N MET A 96 3.69 6.32 14.48
CA MET A 96 5.10 6.44 14.09
C MET A 96 5.38 7.71 13.26
N LEU A 97 4.36 8.33 12.68
CA LEU A 97 4.47 9.54 11.86
C LEU A 97 3.37 10.56 12.19
N PRO A 98 3.31 11.07 13.43
CA PRO A 98 2.22 11.95 13.87
C PRO A 98 2.10 13.25 13.08
N GLN A 99 3.17 13.68 12.40
CA GLN A 99 3.17 14.87 11.52
C GLN A 99 2.69 14.55 10.08
N SER A 100 2.45 13.27 9.77
CA SER A 100 1.96 12.86 8.46
C SER A 100 0.46 13.16 8.31
N THR A 101 0.03 13.42 7.08
CA THR A 101 -1.36 13.77 6.74
C THR A 101 -1.97 12.73 5.79
N GLN A 102 -3.27 12.83 5.53
CA GLN A 102 -3.97 11.94 4.59
C GLN A 102 -3.40 12.01 3.16
N VAL A 103 -2.76 13.13 2.79
CA VAL A 103 -2.10 13.25 1.48
C VAL A 103 -0.99 12.22 1.34
N HIS A 104 -0.17 12.04 2.38
CA HIS A 104 0.92 11.07 2.36
C HIS A 104 0.41 9.62 2.29
N VAL A 105 -0.74 9.34 2.90
CA VAL A 105 -1.44 8.03 2.74
C VAL A 105 -1.87 7.83 1.29
N ALA A 106 -2.45 8.85 0.67
CA ALA A 106 -2.85 8.79 -0.73
C ALA A 106 -1.65 8.61 -1.66
N GLU A 107 -0.53 9.30 -1.41
CA GLU A 107 0.71 9.12 -2.16
C GLU A 107 1.20 7.67 -2.12
N VAL A 108 1.16 7.00 -0.96
CA VAL A 108 1.56 5.59 -0.84
C VAL A 108 0.58 4.66 -1.57
N LEU A 109 -0.72 4.83 -1.35
CA LEU A 109 -1.74 3.95 -1.96
C LEU A 109 -1.80 4.10 -3.48
N LEU A 110 -1.60 5.32 -4.00
CA LEU A 110 -1.69 5.64 -5.42
C LEU A 110 -0.32 5.65 -6.13
N GLY A 111 0.77 5.61 -5.38
CA GLY A 111 2.14 5.72 -5.89
C GLY A 111 2.66 4.51 -6.66
N GLY A 112 1.83 3.48 -6.86
CA GLY A 112 2.16 2.32 -7.68
C GLY A 112 3.01 1.24 -6.99
N LEU A 113 3.33 1.40 -5.70
CA LEU A 113 4.00 0.37 -4.89
C LEU A 113 3.08 -0.77 -4.50
N LEU A 114 1.80 -0.46 -4.31
CA LEU A 114 0.79 -1.35 -3.78
C LEU A 114 -0.23 -1.73 -4.86
N ARG A 115 -0.78 -2.92 -4.75
CA ARG A 115 -1.93 -3.37 -5.52
C ARG A 115 -2.94 -4.04 -4.59
N PRO A 116 -4.23 -3.98 -4.89
CA PRO A 116 -5.20 -4.79 -4.16
C PRO A 116 -4.83 -6.26 -4.23
N SER A 117 -5.00 -6.99 -3.13
CA SER A 117 -4.77 -8.44 -3.07
C SER A 117 -5.76 -9.21 -3.95
N GLN A 118 -6.97 -8.66 -4.06
CA GLN A 118 -8.04 -9.13 -4.95
C GLN A 118 -8.65 -7.93 -5.67
N PRO A 119 -9.20 -8.10 -6.89
CA PRO A 119 -9.92 -7.02 -7.57
C PRO A 119 -11.05 -6.52 -6.65
N PRO A 120 -11.04 -5.23 -6.26
CA PRO A 120 -12.09 -4.71 -5.40
C PRO A 120 -13.42 -4.66 -6.15
N ASP A 121 -14.50 -5.01 -5.45
CA ASP A 121 -15.84 -4.73 -5.93
C ASP A 121 -16.02 -3.20 -6.03
N ALA A 122 -16.80 -2.74 -7.01
CA ALA A 122 -17.08 -1.31 -7.22
C ALA A 122 -17.71 -0.62 -5.99
N PHE A 123 -18.34 -1.40 -5.12
CA PHE A 123 -19.00 -0.93 -3.88
C PHE A 123 -18.30 -1.42 -2.60
N ALA A 124 -17.09 -1.98 -2.73
CA ALA A 124 -16.32 -2.44 -1.57
C ALA A 124 -16.06 -1.29 -0.59
N ASN A 125 -16.22 -1.56 0.70
CA ASN A 125 -15.79 -0.62 1.73
C ASN A 125 -14.27 -0.43 1.65
N PRO A 126 -13.76 0.80 1.42
CA PRO A 126 -12.32 1.06 1.30
C PRO A 126 -11.48 0.56 2.49
N ASP A 127 -12.08 0.55 3.70
CA ASP A 127 -11.39 0.09 4.91
C ASP A 127 -11.19 -1.44 4.94
N GLN A 128 -11.90 -2.18 4.08
CA GLN A 128 -11.82 -3.65 3.97
C GLN A 128 -10.99 -4.11 2.78
N VAL A 129 -10.51 -3.20 1.94
CA VAL A 129 -9.64 -3.55 0.82
C VAL A 129 -8.25 -3.83 1.35
N ASP A 130 -7.81 -5.07 1.15
CA ASP A 130 -6.45 -5.49 1.47
C ASP A 130 -5.52 -5.22 0.29
N TYR A 131 -4.38 -4.59 0.57
CA TYR A 131 -3.32 -4.31 -0.39
C TYR A 131 -2.08 -5.10 -0.04
N VAL A 132 -1.33 -5.46 -1.07
CA VAL A 132 0.00 -6.06 -0.97
C VAL A 132 0.98 -5.26 -1.82
N PHE A 133 2.28 -5.35 -1.53
CA PHE A 133 3.28 -4.80 -2.43
C PHE A 133 3.20 -5.49 -3.79
N TYR A 134 3.45 -4.73 -4.84
CA TYR A 134 3.32 -5.23 -6.20
C TYR A 134 4.21 -6.44 -6.46
N ASP A 135 5.41 -6.41 -5.90
CA ASP A 135 6.40 -7.48 -5.90
C ASP A 135 7.20 -7.50 -4.59
N ARG A 136 7.81 -8.66 -4.29
CA ARG A 136 8.60 -8.87 -3.07
C ARG A 136 9.92 -8.11 -3.08
N GLU A 137 10.50 -7.86 -4.25
CA GLU A 137 11.77 -7.14 -4.36
C GLU A 137 11.60 -5.68 -3.95
N THR A 138 10.54 -5.03 -4.43
CA THR A 138 10.16 -3.67 -4.00
C THR A 138 9.95 -3.60 -2.49
N GLN A 139 9.21 -4.57 -1.92
CA GLN A 139 8.98 -4.62 -0.48
C GLN A 139 10.27 -4.78 0.31
N ARG A 140 11.17 -5.68 -0.12
CA ARG A 140 12.46 -5.92 0.54
C ARG A 140 13.41 -4.73 0.44
N ALA A 141 13.46 -4.07 -0.70
CA ALA A 141 14.29 -2.88 -0.86
C ALA A 141 13.88 -1.79 0.14
N LEU A 142 12.59 -1.47 0.22
CA LEU A 142 12.06 -0.54 1.22
C LEU A 142 12.34 -1.01 2.66
N LEU A 143 12.16 -2.32 2.92
CA LEU A 143 12.43 -2.89 4.23
C LEU A 143 13.90 -2.71 4.64
N GLN A 144 14.84 -2.88 3.70
CA GLN A 144 16.28 -2.75 3.95
C GLN A 144 16.72 -1.31 4.25
N GLU A 145 16.04 -0.32 3.72
CA GLU A 145 16.30 1.10 3.96
C GLU A 145 15.83 1.58 5.33
N MET A 146 14.90 0.86 5.94
CA MET A 146 14.33 1.24 7.24
C MET A 146 15.14 0.69 8.41
N PRO A 147 15.21 1.41 9.55
CA PRO A 147 15.74 0.86 10.79
C PRO A 147 14.99 -0.42 11.18
N PRO A 148 15.70 -1.48 11.60
CA PRO A 148 15.05 -2.74 12.01
C PRO A 148 13.99 -2.55 13.11
N THR A 149 14.26 -1.69 14.08
CA THR A 149 13.33 -1.36 15.17
C THR A 149 12.00 -0.79 14.66
N ASP A 150 12.05 0.08 13.64
CA ASP A 150 10.86 0.73 13.11
C ASP A 150 9.96 -0.29 12.38
N THR A 151 10.57 -1.16 11.57
CA THR A 151 9.83 -2.22 10.86
C THR A 151 9.31 -3.29 11.80
N PHE A 152 10.04 -3.59 12.87
CA PHE A 152 9.60 -4.48 13.93
C PHE A 152 8.39 -3.91 14.69
N GLU A 153 8.40 -2.63 15.02
CA GLU A 153 7.25 -1.99 15.64
C GLU A 153 6.02 -2.01 14.71
N SER A 154 6.21 -1.73 13.42
CA SER A 154 5.13 -1.82 12.42
C SER A 154 4.55 -3.24 12.35
N LEU A 155 5.40 -4.28 12.31
CA LEU A 155 4.97 -5.67 12.33
C LEU A 155 4.20 -6.01 13.61
N THR A 156 4.69 -5.59 14.77
CA THR A 156 4.04 -5.84 16.06
C THR A 156 2.63 -5.25 16.08
N ARG A 157 2.46 -4.01 15.60
CA ARG A 157 1.15 -3.35 15.49
C ARG A 157 0.24 -4.06 14.49
N TRP A 158 0.81 -4.54 13.39
CA TRP A 158 0.07 -5.31 12.40
C TRP A 158 -0.46 -6.62 13.00
N ILE A 159 0.36 -7.36 13.73
CA ILE A 159 -0.03 -8.61 14.41
C ILE A 159 -1.17 -8.33 15.40
N GLN A 160 -1.02 -7.33 16.26
CA GLN A 160 -2.04 -6.96 17.24
C GLN A 160 -3.37 -6.55 16.60
N HIS A 161 -3.32 -5.81 15.49
CA HIS A 161 -4.52 -5.33 14.82
C HIS A 161 -5.20 -6.41 13.97
N ARG A 162 -4.43 -7.17 13.19
CA ARG A 162 -4.96 -8.12 12.20
C ARG A 162 -5.24 -9.48 12.78
N ILE A 163 -4.30 -10.01 13.55
CA ILE A 163 -4.38 -11.37 14.11
C ILE A 163 -4.95 -11.35 15.53
N ARG A 164 -4.89 -10.19 16.20
CA ARG A 164 -5.41 -9.96 17.56
C ARG A 164 -4.69 -10.82 18.63
N CYS A 165 -3.43 -11.09 18.43
CA CYS A 165 -2.56 -11.76 19.37
C CYS A 165 -1.29 -10.93 19.64
N ASN A 166 -0.45 -11.39 20.55
CA ASN A 166 0.85 -10.76 20.79
C ASN A 166 1.93 -11.37 19.89
N LEU A 167 3.07 -10.69 19.78
CA LEU A 167 4.18 -11.14 18.97
C LEU A 167 4.76 -12.47 19.45
N GLU A 168 4.82 -12.68 20.76
CA GLU A 168 5.39 -13.89 21.36
C GLU A 168 4.57 -15.13 20.97
N GLU A 169 3.24 -15.00 20.89
CA GLU A 169 2.36 -16.07 20.42
C GLU A 169 2.62 -16.42 18.95
N ILE A 170 2.80 -15.41 18.09
CA ILE A 170 3.16 -15.63 16.68
C ILE A 170 4.52 -16.30 16.55
N VAL A 171 5.51 -15.82 17.26
CA VAL A 171 6.86 -16.41 17.26
C VAL A 171 6.81 -17.88 17.72
N ALA A 172 6.05 -18.17 18.78
CA ALA A 172 5.88 -19.52 19.28
C ALA A 172 5.19 -20.46 18.27
N VAL A 173 4.17 -19.97 17.57
CA VAL A 173 3.44 -20.72 16.54
C VAL A 173 4.24 -20.90 15.26
N LEU A 174 5.03 -19.92 14.86
CA LEU A 174 5.96 -20.06 13.75
C LEU A 174 7.07 -21.09 14.06
N ALA A 175 7.49 -21.19 15.33
CA ALA A 175 8.42 -22.22 15.78
C ALA A 175 7.76 -23.61 15.85
N ASP A 176 6.53 -23.72 16.36
CA ASP A 176 5.78 -24.97 16.49
C ASP A 176 4.27 -24.75 16.24
N PRO A 177 3.77 -25.04 15.02
CA PRO A 177 2.36 -24.88 14.66
C PRO A 177 1.39 -25.74 15.48
N ASN A 178 1.86 -26.84 16.06
CA ASN A 178 0.99 -27.72 16.83
C ASN A 178 0.54 -27.09 18.16
N ARG A 179 1.22 -26.03 18.60
CA ARG A 179 0.84 -25.28 19.80
C ARG A 179 -0.54 -24.61 19.66
N ASN A 180 -0.83 -24.08 18.49
CA ASN A 180 -2.11 -23.47 18.18
C ASN A 180 -2.35 -23.58 16.66
N PRO A 181 -2.99 -24.64 16.17
CA PRO A 181 -3.18 -24.90 14.74
C PRO A 181 -3.99 -23.81 14.03
N ASP A 182 -4.99 -23.22 14.68
CA ASP A 182 -5.82 -22.17 14.11
C ASP A 182 -4.97 -20.90 13.86
N LEU A 183 -4.21 -20.50 14.88
CA LEU A 183 -3.31 -19.37 14.76
C LEU A 183 -2.17 -19.62 13.73
N ALA A 184 -1.71 -20.86 13.62
CA ALA A 184 -0.73 -21.27 12.62
C ALA A 184 -1.28 -21.11 11.20
N GLN A 185 -2.52 -21.50 10.98
CA GLN A 185 -3.19 -21.34 9.70
C GLN A 185 -3.31 -19.84 9.31
N ASP A 186 -3.66 -19.00 10.27
CA ASP A 186 -3.75 -17.55 10.06
C ASP A 186 -2.39 -16.90 9.82
N ALA A 187 -1.31 -17.39 10.47
CA ALA A 187 0.03 -16.82 10.39
C ALA A 187 0.82 -17.27 9.16
N THR A 188 0.60 -18.50 8.67
CA THR A 188 1.38 -19.11 7.57
C THR A 188 1.45 -18.24 6.31
N PRO A 189 0.37 -17.62 5.81
CA PRO A 189 0.44 -16.79 4.61
C PRO A 189 1.39 -15.59 4.74
N PHE A 190 1.68 -15.17 5.96
CA PHE A 190 2.44 -13.96 6.29
C PHE A 190 3.83 -14.25 6.86
N ALA A 191 4.12 -15.51 7.13
CA ALA A 191 5.35 -15.94 7.80
C ALA A 191 6.61 -15.41 7.11
N GLY A 192 6.65 -15.38 5.78
CA GLY A 192 7.84 -14.97 5.04
C GLY A 192 8.33 -13.57 5.38
N ILE A 193 7.44 -12.58 5.36
CA ILE A 193 7.79 -11.19 5.70
C ILE A 193 8.00 -11.01 7.21
N ALA A 194 7.16 -11.66 8.03
CA ALA A 194 7.29 -11.62 9.48
C ALA A 194 8.67 -12.12 9.94
N LEU A 195 9.11 -13.26 9.41
CA LEU A 195 10.43 -13.81 9.72
C LEU A 195 11.58 -12.92 9.24
N GLU A 196 11.45 -12.30 8.06
CA GLU A 196 12.46 -11.38 7.55
C GLU A 196 12.62 -10.15 8.46
N VAL A 197 11.53 -9.57 8.95
CA VAL A 197 11.56 -8.47 9.93
C VAL A 197 12.14 -8.92 11.26
N LEU A 198 11.74 -10.08 11.77
CA LEU A 198 12.23 -10.64 13.03
C LEU A 198 13.74 -10.92 13.00
N ILE A 199 14.25 -11.54 11.94
CA ILE A 199 15.69 -11.80 11.78
C ILE A 199 16.49 -10.51 11.74
N ARG A 200 15.97 -9.47 11.10
CA ARG A 200 16.63 -8.14 11.05
C ARG A 200 16.67 -7.48 12.43
N GLN A 201 15.66 -7.72 13.27
CA GLN A 201 15.58 -7.16 14.61
C GLN A 201 16.62 -7.80 15.54
N GLY A 202 16.81 -9.13 15.47
CA GLY A 202 17.77 -9.80 16.34
C GLY A 202 18.04 -11.25 15.98
N ARG A 203 19.25 -11.71 16.34
CA ARG A 203 19.67 -13.10 16.11
C ARG A 203 18.88 -14.13 16.93
N GLU A 204 18.19 -13.69 17.96
CA GLU A 204 17.31 -14.54 18.79
C GLU A 204 16.16 -15.15 17.98
N TYR A 205 15.78 -14.56 16.86
CA TYR A 205 14.72 -15.07 15.97
C TYR A 205 15.23 -16.04 14.89
N LEU A 206 16.55 -16.24 14.74
CA LEU A 206 17.11 -17.19 13.79
C LEU A 206 16.61 -18.63 13.98
N PRO A 207 16.56 -19.18 15.21
CA PRO A 207 16.06 -20.54 15.41
C PRO A 207 14.61 -20.74 14.96
N VAL A 208 13.77 -19.70 15.10
CA VAL A 208 12.37 -19.71 14.64
C VAL A 208 12.30 -19.78 13.12
N ALA A 209 13.12 -18.99 12.45
CA ALA A 209 13.20 -18.99 10.99
C ALA A 209 13.73 -20.31 10.44
N GLU A 210 14.76 -20.88 11.06
CA GLU A 210 15.31 -22.18 10.69
C GLU A 210 14.28 -23.30 10.87
N ALA A 211 13.57 -23.33 11.99
CA ALA A 211 12.50 -24.30 12.25
C ALA A 211 11.35 -24.18 11.23
N TYR A 212 10.99 -22.96 10.85
CA TYR A 212 9.97 -22.72 9.83
C TYR A 212 10.43 -23.19 8.44
N LEU A 213 11.65 -22.85 8.02
CA LEU A 213 12.20 -23.23 6.73
C LEU A 213 12.40 -24.74 6.59
N GLN A 214 12.86 -25.41 7.62
CA GLN A 214 13.03 -26.88 7.62
C GLN A 214 11.70 -27.59 7.37
N ARG A 215 10.62 -27.14 7.98
CA ARG A 215 9.27 -27.71 7.74
C ARG A 215 8.76 -27.43 6.34
N TRP A 216 8.92 -26.21 5.87
CA TRP A 216 8.48 -25.85 4.54
C TRP A 216 9.16 -26.71 3.45
N LEU A 217 10.42 -27.10 3.66
CA LEU A 217 11.18 -28.00 2.80
C LEU A 217 10.74 -29.48 2.92
N THR A 218 10.13 -29.87 4.05
CA THR A 218 9.64 -31.25 4.25
C THR A 218 8.21 -31.46 3.79
N ASP A 219 7.41 -30.41 3.71
CA ASP A 219 6.00 -30.44 3.30
C ASP A 219 5.80 -30.18 1.78
N THR A 220 6.90 -29.94 1.01
CA THR A 220 6.91 -29.74 -0.44
C THR A 220 7.47 -30.95 -1.16
#